data_9af9973d1f29df30e58ebc0ba8c64a4f
#
_entry.id   9af9973d1f29df30e58ebc0ba8c64a4f
#
_cell.length_a   1.000
_cell.length_b   1.000
_cell.length_c   1.000
_cell.angle_alpha   90.00
_cell.angle_beta   90.00
_cell.angle_gamma   90.00
#
_symmetry.space_group_name_H-M   'P 1'
#
loop_
_entity.id
_entity.type
_entity.pdbx_description
1 polymer ?
#
loop_
_entity_poly.entity_id
_entity_poly.type
_entity_poly.pdbx_seq_one_letter_code
_entity_poly.pdbx_strand_id
1 'polypeptide(L)'
;MPHLQPGKFVTVVLSEPPALRYGSAQMSDSDAHYRDLVAEIGGRDVHYDPNLAQAARELVYQTTEFGDVVPGDVRDFAIASAGALAADSTFQQIRTNAEGDATLRQAITSVVRGHSSQDGPLKVGVGEVYRQGLPLPRHVGVIGTRVGVDLQPLGVKLALGQTWTLRGRLRAAWTDISALVLLADGTEQEVPVTVTGDTVSVAVLASVAGPLDVQLVGKGPSGPGKIVQVRAWVDRDPPDRMTAQVPADESKLTVAQAEGYALQLLNVDRTKHHQPALQWDAQLAEIARQHSADMRDHGFFGHQSPTTGLPGDRVKAAHYLEAGYAENVAHNGTLFEAQEGLMHSLGHRRNILNADMTVVGLGVATKGTGKDRRFWLTQLFAKPALDLTPDRVETLVANVANRARQAHGLPALALDGPLSQAARVGADQAVQVAFEGAARAALDEAKRQDLLRGSLSAHAVLTADPERVELPGSVLDAAARKLAIGVARAPGEARFAVVFLVLK
;
A
#
# COMPACT_ATOMS: atom_id res chain seq x y z
N MET A 1 -24.28 -13.31 6.32
CA MET A 1 -23.87 -13.08 4.92
C MET A 1 -23.48 -14.43 4.34
N PRO A 2 -23.83 -14.79 3.09
CA PRO A 2 -23.32 -16.01 2.52
C PRO A 2 -21.80 -15.88 2.38
N HIS A 3 -21.04 -16.72 3.11
CA HIS A 3 -19.61 -16.84 2.92
C HIS A 3 -19.37 -17.53 1.59
N LEU A 4 -18.72 -16.86 0.65
CA LEU A 4 -18.14 -17.55 -0.49
C LEU A 4 -17.13 -18.57 0.06
N GLN A 5 -17.28 -19.83 -0.39
CA GLN A 5 -16.30 -20.84 -0.03
C GLN A 5 -14.96 -20.46 -0.65
N PRO A 6 -13.85 -20.53 0.10
CA PRO A 6 -12.54 -20.31 -0.47
C PRO A 6 -12.32 -21.30 -1.62
N GLY A 7 -11.72 -20.83 -2.71
CA GLY A 7 -11.38 -21.68 -3.85
C GLY A 7 -10.39 -22.78 -3.45
N LYS A 8 -10.29 -23.81 -4.28
CA LYS A 8 -9.32 -24.89 -4.08
C LYS A 8 -7.89 -24.36 -4.19
N PHE A 9 -6.96 -24.97 -3.46
CA PHE A 9 -5.54 -24.74 -3.66
C PHE A 9 -5.00 -25.67 -4.75
N VAL A 10 -4.10 -25.14 -5.58
CA VAL A 10 -3.40 -25.88 -6.61
C VAL A 10 -1.89 -25.63 -6.49
N THR A 11 -1.10 -26.63 -6.85
CA THR A 11 0.36 -26.50 -6.93
C THR A 11 0.73 -26.11 -8.36
N VAL A 12 1.33 -24.94 -8.52
CA VAL A 12 1.94 -24.46 -9.76
C VAL A 12 3.36 -24.98 -9.80
N VAL A 13 3.76 -25.64 -10.87
CA VAL A 13 5.13 -26.12 -11.10
C VAL A 13 5.61 -25.48 -12.39
N LEU A 14 6.78 -24.83 -12.34
CA LEU A 14 7.37 -24.20 -13.52
C LEU A 14 7.73 -25.23 -14.57
N SER A 15 7.52 -24.90 -15.84
CA SER A 15 7.91 -25.74 -16.97
C SER A 15 9.41 -25.68 -17.25
N GLU A 16 10.07 -24.60 -16.85
CA GLU A 16 11.51 -24.38 -16.97
C GLU A 16 12.11 -23.99 -15.62
N PRO A 17 13.42 -24.26 -15.38
CA PRO A 17 14.08 -23.82 -14.13
C PRO A 17 14.04 -22.30 -13.99
N PRO A 18 13.91 -21.79 -12.74
CA PRO A 18 13.89 -20.36 -12.49
C PRO A 18 15.23 -19.70 -12.87
N ALA A 19 15.16 -18.49 -13.40
CA ALA A 19 16.31 -17.67 -13.73
C ALA A 19 17.14 -17.33 -12.48
N LEU A 20 18.45 -17.38 -12.59
CA LEU A 20 19.38 -17.00 -11.50
C LEU A 20 19.81 -15.53 -11.56
N ARG A 21 19.38 -14.81 -12.59
CA ARG A 21 19.65 -13.37 -12.79
C ARG A 21 18.49 -12.69 -13.49
N TYR A 22 18.23 -11.46 -13.12
CA TYR A 22 17.31 -10.60 -13.87
C TYR A 22 17.90 -10.23 -15.23
N GLY A 23 17.06 -10.18 -16.26
CA GLY A 23 17.45 -9.81 -17.63
C GLY A 23 18.34 -10.86 -18.33
N SER A 24 18.25 -12.13 -17.96
CA SER A 24 19.13 -13.19 -18.50
C SER A 24 18.58 -13.93 -19.70
N ALA A 25 17.29 -13.82 -20.03
CA ALA A 25 16.70 -14.54 -21.16
C ALA A 25 17.27 -14.03 -22.49
N GLN A 26 17.57 -14.98 -23.40
CA GLN A 26 17.99 -14.69 -24.76
C GLN A 26 16.78 -14.76 -25.69
N MET A 27 16.79 -13.96 -26.74
CA MET A 27 15.77 -14.02 -27.79
C MET A 27 15.87 -15.35 -28.58
N SER A 28 14.74 -16.01 -28.70
CA SER A 28 14.59 -17.15 -29.62
C SER A 28 14.20 -16.68 -31.04
N ASP A 29 14.23 -17.58 -32.02
CA ASP A 29 13.81 -17.25 -33.41
C ASP A 29 12.33 -16.82 -33.47
N SER A 30 11.46 -17.42 -32.65
CA SER A 30 10.04 -17.02 -32.53
C SER A 30 9.85 -15.63 -31.91
N ASP A 31 10.75 -15.20 -31.03
CA ASP A 31 10.72 -13.90 -30.43
C ASP A 31 10.95 -12.75 -31.42
N ALA A 32 11.66 -13.01 -32.51
CA ALA A 32 11.93 -12.01 -33.57
C ALA A 32 10.63 -11.52 -34.22
N HIS A 33 9.71 -12.44 -34.54
CA HIS A 33 8.39 -12.09 -35.09
C HIS A 33 7.55 -11.28 -34.09
N TYR A 34 7.50 -11.71 -32.84
CA TYR A 34 6.74 -10.99 -31.79
C TYR A 34 7.34 -9.63 -31.47
N ARG A 35 8.66 -9.50 -31.46
CA ARG A 35 9.34 -8.20 -31.28
C ARG A 35 8.92 -7.23 -32.37
N ASP A 36 8.96 -7.66 -33.67
CA ASP A 36 8.62 -6.80 -34.78
C ASP A 36 7.14 -6.36 -34.70
N LEU A 37 6.25 -7.28 -34.35
CA LEU A 37 4.83 -7.00 -34.15
C LEU A 37 4.56 -6.03 -32.99
N VAL A 38 5.25 -6.21 -31.86
CA VAL A 38 5.15 -5.30 -30.69
C VAL A 38 5.66 -3.90 -31.06
N ALA A 39 6.76 -3.80 -31.77
CA ALA A 39 7.33 -2.51 -32.22
C ALA A 39 6.40 -1.79 -33.22
N GLU A 40 5.78 -2.54 -34.14
CA GLU A 40 4.80 -1.98 -35.11
C GLU A 40 3.58 -1.40 -34.41
N ILE A 41 3.03 -2.11 -33.40
CA ILE A 41 1.80 -1.71 -32.68
C ILE A 41 2.07 -0.59 -31.69
N GLY A 42 3.17 -0.68 -30.95
CA GLY A 42 3.44 0.17 -29.79
C GLY A 42 4.33 1.39 -30.07
N GLY A 43 5.03 1.41 -31.20
CA GLY A 43 5.94 2.51 -31.52
C GLY A 43 7.19 2.57 -30.64
N ARG A 44 7.77 3.77 -30.48
CA ARG A 44 9.10 3.95 -29.85
C ARG A 44 9.16 3.68 -28.34
N ASP A 45 8.04 3.78 -27.65
CA ASP A 45 7.99 3.66 -26.18
C ASP A 45 7.54 2.27 -25.70
N VAL A 46 7.40 1.31 -26.64
CA VAL A 46 7.02 -0.06 -26.34
C VAL A 46 8.13 -1.00 -26.80
N HIS A 47 8.64 -1.81 -25.90
CA HIS A 47 9.77 -2.69 -26.15
C HIS A 47 9.40 -4.15 -25.86
N TYR A 48 9.81 -5.04 -26.75
CA TYR A 48 9.73 -6.47 -26.51
C TYR A 48 10.74 -6.89 -25.44
N ASP A 49 10.30 -7.72 -24.49
CA ASP A 49 11.15 -8.25 -23.40
C ASP A 49 11.10 -9.79 -23.41
N PRO A 50 12.21 -10.49 -23.69
CA PRO A 50 12.24 -11.94 -23.77
C PRO A 50 12.00 -12.63 -22.41
N ASN A 51 12.33 -11.99 -21.28
CA ASN A 51 12.02 -12.54 -19.96
C ASN A 51 10.51 -12.50 -19.70
N LEU A 52 9.82 -11.41 -20.10
CA LEU A 52 8.36 -11.36 -20.05
C LEU A 52 7.73 -12.37 -21.03
N ALA A 53 8.36 -12.64 -22.16
CA ALA A 53 7.86 -13.67 -23.09
C ALA A 53 7.94 -15.07 -22.45
N GLN A 54 9.02 -15.39 -21.76
CA GLN A 54 9.15 -16.63 -20.99
C GLN A 54 8.08 -16.70 -19.90
N ALA A 55 7.87 -15.62 -19.12
CA ALA A 55 6.81 -15.55 -18.13
C ALA A 55 5.41 -15.73 -18.75
N ALA A 56 5.14 -15.12 -19.91
CA ALA A 56 3.88 -15.27 -20.62
C ALA A 56 3.64 -16.71 -21.06
N ARG A 57 4.67 -17.40 -21.55
CA ARG A 57 4.62 -18.83 -21.92
C ARG A 57 4.27 -19.70 -20.72
N GLU A 58 4.93 -19.44 -19.57
CA GLU A 58 4.67 -20.15 -18.33
C GLU A 58 3.22 -19.96 -17.87
N LEU A 59 2.71 -18.71 -17.85
CA LEU A 59 1.33 -18.45 -17.48
C LEU A 59 0.33 -19.13 -18.38
N VAL A 60 0.56 -19.13 -19.71
CA VAL A 60 -0.28 -19.88 -20.65
C VAL A 60 -0.25 -21.38 -20.34
N TYR A 61 0.90 -21.92 -19.97
CA TYR A 61 1.02 -23.33 -19.57
C TYR A 61 0.17 -23.65 -18.35
N GLN A 62 0.12 -22.74 -17.35
CA GLN A 62 -0.64 -22.92 -16.11
C GLN A 62 -2.16 -22.67 -16.23
N THR A 63 -2.64 -22.05 -17.30
CA THR A 63 -4.07 -21.70 -17.44
C THR A 63 -5.04 -22.88 -17.44
N THR A 64 -4.56 -24.12 -17.60
CA THR A 64 -5.39 -25.33 -17.46
C THR A 64 -5.92 -25.49 -16.04
N GLU A 65 -5.19 -25.04 -15.05
CA GLU A 65 -5.56 -25.15 -13.62
C GLU A 65 -6.47 -24.01 -13.17
N PHE A 66 -6.28 -22.81 -13.75
CA PHE A 66 -6.97 -21.57 -13.31
C PHE A 66 -8.09 -21.12 -14.26
N GLY A 67 -8.24 -21.75 -15.43
CA GLY A 67 -9.19 -21.28 -16.45
C GLY A 67 -8.71 -20.00 -17.16
N ASP A 68 -9.63 -19.04 -17.33
CA ASP A 68 -9.33 -17.79 -18.06
C ASP A 68 -8.66 -16.72 -17.20
N VAL A 69 -8.64 -16.89 -15.87
CA VAL A 69 -8.10 -15.91 -14.91
C VAL A 69 -6.97 -16.57 -14.12
N VAL A 70 -5.75 -16.11 -14.36
CA VAL A 70 -4.57 -16.55 -13.59
C VAL A 70 -4.40 -15.61 -12.38
N PRO A 71 -4.32 -16.14 -11.16
CA PRO A 71 -4.12 -15.33 -9.95
C PRO A 71 -2.87 -14.44 -10.03
N GLY A 72 -2.93 -13.29 -9.34
CA GLY A 72 -1.85 -12.30 -9.35
C GLY A 72 -0.53 -12.85 -8.81
N ASP A 73 -0.60 -13.66 -7.74
CA ASP A 73 0.56 -14.33 -7.14
C ASP A 73 1.25 -15.31 -8.12
N VAL A 74 0.47 -16.04 -8.93
CA VAL A 74 1.00 -16.93 -9.98
C VAL A 74 1.68 -16.11 -11.07
N ARG A 75 1.09 -14.98 -11.44
CA ARG A 75 1.67 -14.08 -12.44
C ARG A 75 2.99 -13.48 -11.93
N ASP A 76 3.02 -12.98 -10.71
CA ASP A 76 4.23 -12.41 -10.10
C ASP A 76 5.32 -13.49 -9.92
N PHE A 77 4.92 -14.71 -9.56
CA PHE A 77 5.84 -15.86 -9.50
C PHE A 77 6.45 -16.17 -10.86
N ALA A 78 5.64 -16.26 -11.92
CA ALA A 78 6.14 -16.52 -13.27
C ALA A 78 7.09 -15.41 -13.77
N ILE A 79 6.73 -14.14 -13.52
CA ILE A 79 7.56 -12.98 -13.90
C ILE A 79 8.90 -13.01 -13.17
N ALA A 80 8.88 -13.20 -11.85
CA ALA A 80 10.11 -13.28 -11.05
C ALA A 80 10.97 -14.48 -11.43
N SER A 81 10.35 -15.65 -11.66
CA SER A 81 11.04 -16.89 -12.07
C SER A 81 11.67 -16.79 -13.45
N ALA A 82 11.08 -16.02 -14.36
CA ALA A 82 11.67 -15.71 -15.66
C ALA A 82 12.79 -14.65 -15.60
N GLY A 83 13.05 -14.06 -14.42
CA GLY A 83 14.02 -12.98 -14.26
C GLY A 83 13.59 -11.67 -14.95
N ALA A 84 12.29 -11.45 -15.12
CA ALA A 84 11.75 -10.23 -15.70
C ALA A 84 11.64 -9.12 -14.65
N LEU A 85 11.97 -7.88 -15.03
CA LEU A 85 11.71 -6.70 -14.22
C LEU A 85 10.27 -6.25 -14.47
N ALA A 86 9.51 -6.03 -13.39
CA ALA A 86 8.16 -5.52 -13.47
C ALA A 86 7.88 -4.52 -12.35
N ALA A 87 6.95 -3.60 -12.60
CA ALA A 87 6.29 -2.81 -11.56
C ALA A 87 4.86 -3.37 -11.39
N ASP A 88 3.90 -2.85 -12.14
CA ASP A 88 2.56 -3.43 -12.23
C ASP A 88 2.41 -4.11 -13.59
N SER A 89 1.87 -5.32 -13.60
CA SER A 89 1.77 -6.13 -14.82
C SER A 89 0.34 -6.45 -15.16
N THR A 90 0.04 -6.45 -16.46
CA THR A 90 -1.21 -6.99 -17.02
C THR A 90 -0.91 -8.24 -17.82
N PHE A 91 -1.84 -9.19 -17.78
CA PHE A 91 -1.77 -10.42 -18.57
C PHE A 91 -3.06 -10.61 -19.34
N GLN A 92 -2.92 -10.91 -20.64
CA GLN A 92 -4.04 -11.31 -21.48
C GLN A 92 -3.71 -12.66 -22.13
N GLN A 93 -4.70 -13.54 -22.13
CA GLN A 93 -4.65 -14.81 -22.82
C GLN A 93 -5.63 -14.85 -23.98
N ILE A 94 -5.21 -15.38 -25.08
CA ILE A 94 -6.06 -15.72 -26.22
C ILE A 94 -5.89 -17.20 -26.59
N ARG A 95 -6.97 -17.79 -27.07
CA ARG A 95 -7.00 -19.16 -27.62
C ARG A 95 -7.52 -19.06 -29.05
N THR A 96 -6.83 -19.63 -29.97
CA THR A 96 -7.17 -19.53 -31.39
C THR A 96 -6.77 -20.78 -32.15
N ASN A 97 -7.43 -21.03 -33.30
CA ASN A 97 -7.03 -21.97 -34.34
C ASN A 97 -6.46 -21.24 -35.57
N ALA A 98 -6.48 -19.90 -35.56
CA ALA A 98 -6.02 -19.10 -36.67
C ALA A 98 -4.48 -19.04 -36.72
N GLU A 99 -3.89 -19.22 -37.91
CA GLU A 99 -2.48 -19.01 -38.16
C GLU A 99 -2.12 -17.51 -38.27
N GLY A 100 -3.11 -16.63 -38.36
CA GLY A 100 -2.91 -15.19 -38.56
C GLY A 100 -2.78 -14.37 -37.29
N ASP A 101 -2.18 -13.18 -37.39
CA ASP A 101 -1.85 -12.28 -36.27
C ASP A 101 -2.99 -11.36 -35.81
N ALA A 102 -4.17 -11.38 -36.42
CA ALA A 102 -5.23 -10.40 -36.14
C ALA A 102 -5.66 -10.39 -34.67
N THR A 103 -5.94 -11.57 -34.07
CA THR A 103 -6.31 -11.72 -32.69
C THR A 103 -5.15 -11.38 -31.74
N LEU A 104 -3.94 -11.75 -32.12
CA LEU A 104 -2.73 -11.39 -31.36
C LEU A 104 -2.49 -9.88 -31.38
N ARG A 105 -2.64 -9.23 -32.55
CA ARG A 105 -2.57 -7.77 -32.67
C ARG A 105 -3.58 -7.07 -31.75
N GLN A 106 -4.80 -7.59 -31.69
CA GLN A 106 -5.83 -7.06 -30.78
C GLN A 106 -5.41 -7.19 -29.31
N ALA A 107 -4.86 -8.33 -28.90
CA ALA A 107 -4.39 -8.54 -27.52
C ALA A 107 -3.22 -7.62 -27.17
N ILE A 108 -2.22 -7.51 -28.04
CA ILE A 108 -1.09 -6.58 -27.83
C ILE A 108 -1.60 -5.14 -27.77
N THR A 109 -2.49 -4.74 -28.69
CA THR A 109 -3.09 -3.40 -28.70
C THR A 109 -3.83 -3.10 -27.38
N SER A 110 -4.58 -4.08 -26.86
CA SER A 110 -5.28 -3.94 -25.60
C SER A 110 -4.32 -3.76 -24.42
N VAL A 111 -3.25 -4.55 -24.36
CA VAL A 111 -2.20 -4.41 -23.35
C VAL A 111 -1.50 -3.06 -23.47
N VAL A 112 -1.13 -2.62 -24.66
CA VAL A 112 -0.50 -1.31 -24.91
C VAL A 112 -1.41 -0.16 -24.46
N ARG A 113 -2.69 -0.20 -24.82
CA ARG A 113 -3.67 0.84 -24.43
C ARG A 113 -3.96 0.86 -22.92
N GLY A 114 -3.89 -0.29 -22.26
CA GLY A 114 -4.08 -0.39 -20.79
C GLY A 114 -2.96 0.24 -19.98
N HIS A 115 -1.81 0.56 -20.62
CA HIS A 115 -0.63 1.14 -19.97
C HIS A 115 -0.32 2.54 -20.52
N SER A 116 -1.28 3.45 -20.49
CA SER A 116 -1.11 4.82 -21.03
C SER A 116 -0.26 5.75 -20.15
N SER A 117 0.30 5.26 -19.03
CA SER A 117 1.10 6.05 -18.08
C SER A 117 2.43 6.52 -18.68
N GLN A 118 2.90 7.70 -18.24
CA GLN A 118 4.18 8.30 -18.65
C GLN A 118 5.35 7.89 -17.72
N ASP A 119 5.16 6.93 -16.83
CA ASP A 119 6.11 6.58 -15.76
C ASP A 119 7.27 5.69 -16.20
N GLY A 120 7.46 5.51 -17.49
CA GLY A 120 8.55 4.75 -18.08
C GLY A 120 8.12 3.98 -19.33
N PRO A 121 9.06 3.33 -20.03
CA PRO A 121 8.75 2.53 -21.22
C PRO A 121 7.89 1.33 -20.88
N LEU A 122 6.98 0.99 -21.77
CA LEU A 122 6.20 -0.25 -21.70
C LEU A 122 7.04 -1.41 -22.23
N LYS A 123 7.22 -2.45 -21.42
CA LYS A 123 7.79 -3.73 -21.84
C LYS A 123 6.67 -4.73 -22.09
N VAL A 124 6.76 -5.47 -23.19
CA VAL A 124 5.76 -6.46 -23.60
C VAL A 124 6.45 -7.78 -23.92
N GLY A 125 5.97 -8.87 -23.33
CA GLY A 125 6.35 -10.24 -23.66
C GLY A 125 5.17 -10.99 -24.26
N VAL A 126 5.44 -11.80 -25.27
CA VAL A 126 4.47 -12.68 -25.93
C VAL A 126 4.97 -14.10 -25.82
N GLY A 127 4.19 -14.97 -25.19
CA GLY A 127 4.49 -16.38 -25.02
C GLY A 127 3.42 -17.27 -25.65
N GLU A 128 3.81 -18.34 -26.28
CA GLU A 128 2.90 -19.25 -26.97
C GLU A 128 3.13 -20.71 -26.54
N VAL A 129 2.02 -21.44 -26.39
CA VAL A 129 1.99 -22.87 -26.13
C VAL A 129 1.00 -23.51 -27.11
N TYR A 130 1.44 -24.55 -27.82
CA TYR A 130 0.57 -25.32 -28.70
C TYR A 130 0.09 -26.61 -28.01
N ARG A 131 -1.23 -26.79 -27.92
CA ARG A 131 -1.88 -27.92 -27.25
C ARG A 131 -2.63 -28.77 -28.25
N GLN A 132 -2.04 -29.90 -28.65
CA GLN A 132 -2.67 -30.84 -29.56
C GLN A 132 -3.99 -31.39 -29.00
N GLY A 133 -4.95 -31.61 -29.90
CA GLY A 133 -6.24 -32.23 -29.55
C GLY A 133 -7.30 -31.28 -28.96
N LEU A 134 -6.98 -30.02 -28.80
CA LEU A 134 -7.99 -29.00 -28.38
C LEU A 134 -8.61 -28.34 -29.64
N PRO A 135 -9.89 -27.88 -29.54
CA PRO A 135 -10.57 -27.13 -30.60
C PRO A 135 -9.82 -25.84 -31.00
N LEU A 136 -9.16 -25.21 -30.04
CA LEU A 136 -8.34 -24.01 -30.18
C LEU A 136 -6.93 -24.33 -29.67
N PRO A 137 -6.06 -24.97 -30.46
CA PRO A 137 -4.79 -25.53 -29.97
C PRO A 137 -3.71 -24.48 -29.68
N ARG A 138 -3.78 -23.31 -30.31
CA ARG A 138 -2.81 -22.23 -30.15
C ARG A 138 -3.25 -21.34 -28.98
N HIS A 139 -2.50 -21.37 -27.90
CA HIS A 139 -2.69 -20.56 -26.71
C HIS A 139 -1.58 -19.51 -26.63
N VAL A 140 -1.92 -18.25 -26.61
CA VAL A 140 -0.96 -17.15 -26.59
C VAL A 140 -1.24 -16.26 -25.37
N GLY A 141 -0.19 -15.95 -24.63
CA GLY A 141 -0.20 -14.99 -23.53
C GLY A 141 0.54 -13.71 -23.92
N VAL A 142 0.01 -12.58 -23.51
CA VAL A 142 0.64 -11.27 -23.64
C VAL A 142 0.76 -10.64 -22.27
N ILE A 143 1.97 -10.35 -21.83
CA ILE A 143 2.25 -9.61 -20.60
C ILE A 143 2.72 -8.22 -20.97
N GLY A 144 2.18 -7.20 -20.31
CA GLY A 144 2.69 -5.83 -20.34
C GLY A 144 3.00 -5.32 -18.94
N THR A 145 4.09 -4.60 -18.81
CA THR A 145 4.46 -3.88 -17.58
C THR A 145 5.27 -2.64 -17.90
N ARG A 146 5.10 -1.59 -17.09
CA ARG A 146 6.01 -0.44 -17.12
C ARG A 146 7.10 -0.64 -16.08
N VAL A 147 8.33 -0.24 -16.43
CA VAL A 147 9.46 -0.29 -15.52
C VAL A 147 10.13 1.07 -15.54
N GLY A 148 10.04 1.78 -14.41
CA GLY A 148 10.55 3.16 -14.28
C GLY A 148 12.08 3.25 -14.14
N VAL A 149 12.81 2.12 -14.18
CA VAL A 149 14.26 2.05 -14.01
C VAL A 149 14.88 0.94 -14.85
N ASP A 150 16.01 1.19 -15.48
CA ASP A 150 16.86 0.15 -16.05
C ASP A 150 17.88 -0.28 -14.99
N LEU A 151 17.67 -1.44 -14.39
CA LEU A 151 18.61 -1.99 -13.42
C LEU A 151 19.80 -2.66 -14.11
N GLN A 152 20.99 -2.54 -13.50
CA GLN A 152 22.14 -3.35 -13.87
C GLN A 152 21.84 -4.84 -13.60
N PRO A 153 22.50 -5.78 -14.31
CA PRO A 153 22.30 -7.22 -14.10
C PRO A 153 22.38 -7.62 -12.63
N LEU A 154 21.35 -8.26 -12.13
CA LEU A 154 21.14 -8.49 -10.70
C LEU A 154 20.95 -9.98 -10.44
N GLY A 155 21.79 -10.58 -9.58
CA GLY A 155 21.63 -11.97 -9.14
C GLY A 155 20.46 -12.10 -8.18
N VAL A 156 19.79 -13.26 -8.21
CA VAL A 156 18.64 -13.53 -7.34
C VAL A 156 18.97 -14.44 -6.15
N LYS A 157 20.19 -14.98 -6.07
CA LYS A 157 20.64 -15.83 -4.97
C LYS A 157 21.66 -15.07 -4.14
N LEU A 158 21.44 -14.99 -2.85
CA LEU A 158 22.25 -14.25 -1.87
C LEU A 158 22.66 -15.14 -0.71
N ALA A 159 23.82 -14.88 -0.14
CA ALA A 159 24.18 -15.44 1.15
C ALA A 159 23.57 -14.59 2.30
N LEU A 160 23.29 -15.21 3.42
CA LEU A 160 22.88 -14.50 4.64
C LEU A 160 23.98 -13.50 5.06
N GLY A 161 23.60 -12.28 5.38
CA GLY A 161 24.52 -11.19 5.68
C GLY A 161 25.10 -10.47 4.46
N GLN A 162 24.84 -10.93 3.25
CA GLN A 162 25.26 -10.26 2.02
C GLN A 162 24.46 -8.97 1.81
N THR A 163 25.14 -7.91 1.34
CA THR A 163 24.46 -6.70 0.86
C THR A 163 24.07 -6.86 -0.60
N TRP A 164 22.81 -6.74 -0.89
CA TRP A 164 22.25 -6.73 -2.26
C TRP A 164 22.12 -5.28 -2.74
N THR A 165 22.89 -4.92 -3.76
CA THR A 165 22.89 -3.56 -4.29
C THR A 165 22.12 -3.51 -5.60
N LEU A 166 20.99 -2.81 -5.60
CA LEU A 166 20.23 -2.46 -6.78
C LEU A 166 20.78 -1.13 -7.30
N ARG A 167 21.19 -1.10 -8.56
CA ARG A 167 21.69 0.12 -9.21
C ARG A 167 21.09 0.23 -10.61
N GLY A 168 20.62 1.40 -10.98
CA GLY A 168 20.00 1.58 -12.27
C GLY A 168 19.83 3.04 -12.68
N ARG A 169 19.26 3.23 -13.86
CA ARG A 169 18.95 4.53 -14.43
C ARG A 169 17.46 4.72 -14.54
N LEU A 170 16.94 5.79 -13.93
CA LEU A 170 15.53 6.17 -14.00
C LEU A 170 15.12 6.51 -15.45
N ARG A 171 13.93 6.10 -15.83
CA ARG A 171 13.36 6.27 -17.17
C ARG A 171 12.28 7.34 -17.26
N ALA A 172 11.92 7.92 -16.12
CA ALA A 172 11.01 9.05 -16.02
C ALA A 172 11.42 9.94 -14.86
N ALA A 173 10.78 11.11 -14.73
CA ALA A 173 11.02 12.05 -13.64
C ALA A 173 10.32 11.56 -12.37
N TRP A 174 11.00 10.72 -11.60
CA TRP A 174 10.55 10.24 -10.30
C TRP A 174 11.11 11.12 -9.18
N THR A 175 10.26 11.43 -8.20
CA THR A 175 10.63 12.14 -6.95
C THR A 175 10.22 11.31 -5.73
N ASP A 176 10.66 11.72 -4.54
CA ASP A 176 10.31 11.07 -3.27
C ASP A 176 10.55 9.54 -3.32
N ILE A 177 11.70 9.15 -3.89
CA ILE A 177 12.00 7.73 -4.13
C ILE A 177 12.43 7.09 -2.82
N SER A 178 11.79 5.97 -2.46
CA SER A 178 12.19 5.12 -1.35
C SER A 178 12.22 3.64 -1.76
N ALA A 179 12.87 2.82 -0.98
CA ALA A 179 12.91 1.37 -1.13
C ALA A 179 12.15 0.70 0.00
N LEU A 180 11.07 0.02 -0.32
CA LEU A 180 10.32 -0.82 0.60
C LEU A 180 10.85 -2.24 0.50
N VAL A 181 11.20 -2.84 1.63
CA VAL A 181 11.80 -4.15 1.74
C VAL A 181 10.92 -5.04 2.61
N LEU A 182 10.60 -6.24 2.12
CA LEU A 182 9.91 -7.28 2.89
C LEU A 182 10.84 -8.48 3.05
N LEU A 183 11.15 -8.82 4.29
CA LEU A 183 11.95 -9.98 4.67
C LEU A 183 11.07 -11.23 4.80
N ALA A 184 11.70 -12.40 4.78
CA ALA A 184 11.01 -13.70 4.85
C ALA A 184 10.21 -13.91 6.14
N ASP A 185 10.56 -13.26 7.24
CA ASP A 185 9.84 -13.30 8.52
C ASP A 185 8.63 -12.35 8.59
N GLY A 186 8.37 -11.62 7.48
CA GLY A 186 7.31 -10.63 7.37
C GLY A 186 7.69 -9.23 7.84
N THR A 187 8.93 -9.03 8.29
CA THR A 187 9.43 -7.70 8.68
C THR A 187 9.47 -6.78 7.46
N GLU A 188 8.85 -5.63 7.56
CA GLU A 188 8.88 -4.56 6.58
C GLU A 188 9.83 -3.46 7.04
N GLN A 189 10.68 -2.98 6.12
CA GLN A 189 11.58 -1.86 6.38
C GLN A 189 11.62 -0.92 5.18
N GLU A 190 11.88 0.34 5.46
CA GLU A 190 12.16 1.33 4.45
C GLU A 190 13.65 1.64 4.47
N VAL A 191 14.29 1.47 3.30
CA VAL A 191 15.73 1.65 3.15
C VAL A 191 16.00 2.92 2.35
N PRO A 192 16.92 3.78 2.81
CA PRO A 192 17.27 4.99 2.07
C PRO A 192 17.79 4.69 0.67
N VAL A 193 17.36 5.51 -0.29
CA VAL A 193 17.76 5.44 -1.69
C VAL A 193 18.67 6.63 -2.01
N THR A 194 19.80 6.36 -2.65
CA THR A 194 20.67 7.42 -3.17
C THR A 194 20.31 7.72 -4.62
N VAL A 195 20.00 8.97 -4.91
CA VAL A 195 19.69 9.45 -6.27
C VAL A 195 20.75 10.48 -6.66
N THR A 196 21.42 10.26 -7.81
CA THR A 196 22.41 11.18 -8.37
C THR A 196 22.11 11.38 -9.85
N GLY A 197 21.56 12.55 -10.19
CA GLY A 197 21.01 12.78 -11.53
C GLY A 197 19.86 11.80 -11.81
N ASP A 198 20.00 11.00 -12.84
CA ASP A 198 19.06 9.93 -13.19
C ASP A 198 19.46 8.54 -12.65
N THR A 199 20.56 8.45 -11.92
CA THR A 199 21.03 7.18 -11.34
C THR A 199 20.46 6.97 -9.95
N VAL A 200 19.86 5.81 -9.73
CA VAL A 200 19.33 5.36 -8.43
C VAL A 200 20.16 4.19 -7.92
N SER A 201 20.45 4.19 -6.62
CA SER A 201 21.14 3.09 -5.94
C SER A 201 20.56 2.84 -4.55
N VAL A 202 20.33 1.58 -4.23
CA VAL A 202 19.92 1.14 -2.88
C VAL A 202 20.69 -0.11 -2.48
N ALA A 203 21.09 -0.17 -1.22
CA ALA A 203 21.81 -1.31 -0.64
C ALA A 203 20.92 -1.95 0.43
N VAL A 204 20.57 -3.22 0.24
CA VAL A 204 19.69 -3.98 1.13
C VAL A 204 20.46 -5.10 1.76
N LEU A 205 20.44 -5.21 3.09
CA LEU A 205 21.08 -6.31 3.83
C LEU A 205 20.18 -7.55 3.80
N ALA A 206 20.69 -8.67 3.32
CA ALA A 206 20.04 -9.98 3.35
C ALA A 206 20.13 -10.58 4.77
N SER A 207 19.30 -10.07 5.69
CA SER A 207 19.40 -10.37 7.13
C SER A 207 18.59 -11.57 7.59
N VAL A 208 17.69 -12.11 6.74
CA VAL A 208 16.79 -13.24 7.05
C VAL A 208 16.82 -14.24 5.90
N ALA A 209 17.02 -15.53 6.20
CA ALA A 209 16.99 -16.59 5.18
C ALA A 209 15.57 -16.78 4.60
N GLY A 210 15.46 -16.88 3.28
CA GLY A 210 14.20 -17.00 2.55
C GLY A 210 14.01 -15.93 1.49
N PRO A 211 12.76 -15.64 1.07
CA PRO A 211 12.49 -14.59 0.10
C PRO A 211 12.79 -13.19 0.65
N LEU A 212 13.37 -12.35 -0.21
CA LEU A 212 13.65 -10.94 0.04
C LEU A 212 13.04 -10.15 -1.12
N ASP A 213 11.95 -9.41 -0.83
CA ASP A 213 11.31 -8.55 -1.80
C ASP A 213 11.77 -7.11 -1.64
N VAL A 214 12.07 -6.45 -2.74
CA VAL A 214 12.41 -5.02 -2.76
C VAL A 214 11.54 -4.33 -3.81
N GLN A 215 10.83 -3.29 -3.38
CA GLN A 215 10.07 -2.40 -4.24
C GLN A 215 10.67 -1.00 -4.18
N LEU A 216 11.12 -0.49 -5.32
CA LEU A 216 11.36 0.95 -5.45
C LEU A 216 10.02 1.61 -5.74
N VAL A 217 9.68 2.60 -4.94
CA VAL A 217 8.45 3.39 -5.05
C VAL A 217 8.81 4.87 -5.11
N GLY A 218 7.93 5.69 -5.66
CA GLY A 218 8.16 7.13 -5.75
C GLY A 218 6.95 7.84 -6.33
N LYS A 219 7.08 9.14 -6.54
CA LYS A 219 6.08 9.97 -7.21
C LYS A 219 6.53 10.24 -8.65
N GLY A 220 5.88 9.58 -9.58
CA GLY A 220 6.08 9.76 -11.02
C GLY A 220 5.15 10.80 -11.63
N PRO A 221 5.19 11.01 -12.96
CA PRO A 221 4.29 11.91 -13.67
C PRO A 221 2.80 11.61 -13.45
N SER A 222 2.45 10.33 -13.26
CA SER A 222 1.08 9.88 -13.00
C SER A 222 0.70 9.85 -11.51
N GLY A 223 1.59 10.29 -10.61
CA GLY A 223 1.40 10.26 -9.17
C GLY A 223 2.25 9.21 -8.45
N PRO A 224 1.93 8.87 -7.19
CA PRO A 224 2.62 7.85 -6.43
C PRO A 224 2.47 6.47 -7.09
N GLY A 225 3.58 5.72 -7.19
CA GLY A 225 3.56 4.42 -7.84
C GLY A 225 4.81 3.60 -7.61
N LYS A 226 4.77 2.35 -8.09
CA LYS A 226 5.88 1.42 -8.07
C LYS A 226 6.77 1.66 -9.29
N ILE A 227 8.07 1.82 -9.05
CA ILE A 227 9.09 2.00 -10.10
C ILE A 227 9.53 0.64 -10.63
N VAL A 228 9.80 -0.30 -9.73
CA VAL A 228 10.17 -1.69 -10.02
C VAL A 228 10.01 -2.55 -8.77
N GLN A 229 9.75 -3.82 -8.98
CA GLN A 229 9.80 -4.86 -7.96
C GLN A 229 10.79 -5.93 -8.35
N VAL A 230 11.61 -6.38 -7.39
CA VAL A 230 12.56 -7.49 -7.54
C VAL A 230 12.52 -8.38 -6.31
N ARG A 231 12.80 -9.67 -6.51
CA ARG A 231 12.88 -10.69 -5.45
C ARG A 231 14.22 -11.40 -5.50
N ALA A 232 14.81 -11.64 -4.35
CA ALA A 232 15.96 -12.51 -4.20
C ALA A 232 15.67 -13.62 -3.18
N TRP A 233 16.55 -14.61 -3.11
CA TRP A 233 16.46 -15.76 -2.23
C TRP A 233 17.74 -15.85 -1.38
N VAL A 234 17.59 -15.70 -0.08
CA VAL A 234 18.69 -15.68 0.88
C VAL A 234 18.91 -17.10 1.41
N ASP A 235 20.14 -17.64 1.23
CA ASP A 235 20.52 -19.01 1.59
C ASP A 235 19.58 -20.11 1.06
N ARG A 236 18.89 -19.83 -0.03
CA ARG A 236 18.00 -20.78 -0.71
C ARG A 236 18.09 -20.65 -2.22
N ASP A 237 17.70 -21.69 -2.90
CA ASP A 237 17.45 -21.61 -4.34
C ASP A 237 16.06 -21.02 -4.63
N PRO A 238 15.90 -20.29 -5.73
CA PRO A 238 14.58 -19.91 -6.23
C PRO A 238 13.69 -21.16 -6.38
N PRO A 239 12.45 -21.16 -5.88
CA PRO A 239 11.58 -22.32 -5.98
C PRO A 239 11.13 -22.54 -7.42
N ASP A 240 11.02 -23.83 -7.79
CA ASP A 240 10.43 -24.28 -9.07
C ASP A 240 8.91 -24.45 -8.97
N ARG A 241 8.31 -24.23 -7.81
CA ARG A 241 6.88 -24.40 -7.54
C ARG A 241 6.34 -23.48 -6.47
N MET A 242 5.05 -23.23 -6.53
CA MET A 242 4.30 -22.53 -5.50
C MET A 242 2.92 -23.16 -5.31
N THR A 243 2.27 -22.84 -4.20
CA THR A 243 0.85 -23.14 -3.98
C THR A 243 0.04 -21.87 -4.16
N ALA A 244 -0.96 -21.92 -5.02
CA ALA A 244 -1.84 -20.80 -5.29
C ALA A 244 -3.31 -21.19 -5.02
N GLN A 245 -4.12 -20.19 -4.68
CA GLN A 245 -5.55 -20.38 -4.49
C GLN A 245 -6.30 -20.02 -5.77
N VAL A 246 -7.19 -20.92 -6.23
CA VAL A 246 -8.09 -20.61 -7.35
C VAL A 246 -9.18 -19.68 -6.82
N PRO A 247 -9.42 -18.52 -7.44
CA PRO A 247 -10.47 -17.60 -7.01
C PRO A 247 -11.85 -18.25 -7.01
N ALA A 248 -12.72 -17.84 -6.09
CA ALA A 248 -14.13 -18.21 -6.13
C ALA A 248 -14.84 -17.56 -7.34
N ASP A 249 -15.99 -18.06 -7.74
CA ASP A 249 -16.81 -17.42 -8.79
C ASP A 249 -17.52 -16.17 -8.22
N GLU A 250 -16.99 -15.00 -8.53
CA GLU A 250 -17.49 -13.70 -8.11
C GLU A 250 -18.48 -13.08 -9.11
N SER A 251 -18.73 -13.74 -10.25
CA SER A 251 -19.48 -13.18 -11.38
C SER A 251 -20.92 -12.78 -11.05
N LYS A 252 -21.51 -13.41 -10.02
CA LYS A 252 -22.91 -13.22 -9.60
C LYS A 252 -23.09 -12.39 -8.34
N LEU A 253 -22.01 -11.90 -7.72
CA LEU A 253 -22.10 -11.12 -6.50
C LEU A 253 -22.88 -9.81 -6.74
N THR A 254 -23.84 -9.50 -5.89
CA THR A 254 -24.38 -8.14 -5.78
C THR A 254 -23.31 -7.22 -5.20
N VAL A 255 -23.44 -5.90 -5.35
CA VAL A 255 -22.48 -4.94 -4.78
C VAL A 255 -22.33 -5.13 -3.27
N ALA A 256 -23.41 -5.27 -2.53
CA ALA A 256 -23.37 -5.50 -1.08
C ALA A 256 -22.67 -6.83 -0.70
N GLN A 257 -22.86 -7.89 -1.51
CA GLN A 257 -22.15 -9.15 -1.32
C GLN A 257 -20.65 -9.02 -1.66
N ALA A 258 -20.33 -8.24 -2.69
CA ALA A 258 -18.97 -7.94 -3.10
C ALA A 258 -18.20 -7.18 -2.00
N GLU A 259 -18.81 -6.17 -1.38
CA GLU A 259 -18.23 -5.44 -0.24
C GLU A 259 -18.02 -6.36 0.98
N GLY A 260 -19.00 -7.20 1.30
CA GLY A 260 -18.87 -8.19 2.38
C GLY A 260 -17.77 -9.22 2.12
N TYR A 261 -17.61 -9.64 0.86
CA TYR A 261 -16.53 -10.54 0.47
C TYR A 261 -15.15 -9.87 0.50
N ALA A 262 -15.06 -8.62 0.05
CA ALA A 262 -13.84 -7.84 0.16
C ALA A 262 -13.40 -7.66 1.62
N LEU A 263 -14.34 -7.43 2.56
CA LEU A 263 -14.06 -7.38 3.99
C LEU A 263 -13.54 -8.73 4.52
N GLN A 264 -14.13 -9.83 4.06
CA GLN A 264 -13.68 -11.18 4.42
C GLN A 264 -12.24 -11.42 3.97
N LEU A 265 -11.91 -11.12 2.71
CA LEU A 265 -10.55 -11.28 2.16
C LEU A 265 -9.53 -10.44 2.94
N LEU A 266 -9.82 -9.17 3.17
CA LEU A 266 -8.98 -8.25 3.93
C LEU A 266 -8.71 -8.78 5.35
N ASN A 267 -9.74 -9.23 6.06
CA ASN A 267 -9.60 -9.73 7.42
C ASN A 267 -8.92 -11.11 7.51
N VAL A 268 -9.02 -11.94 6.46
CA VAL A 268 -8.22 -13.17 6.34
C VAL A 268 -6.73 -12.83 6.28
N ASP A 269 -6.33 -11.84 5.45
CA ASP A 269 -4.94 -11.41 5.36
C ASP A 269 -4.45 -10.81 6.69
N ARG A 270 -5.23 -9.95 7.33
CA ARG A 270 -4.89 -9.41 8.64
C ARG A 270 -4.66 -10.52 9.68
N THR A 271 -5.57 -11.49 9.74
CA THR A 271 -5.44 -12.62 10.66
C THR A 271 -4.19 -13.47 10.36
N LYS A 272 -3.92 -13.75 9.08
CA LYS A 272 -2.72 -14.47 8.63
C LYS A 272 -1.43 -13.77 9.06
N HIS A 273 -1.46 -12.44 9.17
CA HIS A 273 -0.35 -11.60 9.60
C HIS A 273 -0.48 -11.12 11.06
N HIS A 274 -1.22 -11.86 11.90
CA HIS A 274 -1.37 -11.60 13.34
C HIS A 274 -1.91 -10.22 13.69
N GLN A 275 -2.67 -9.59 12.78
CA GLN A 275 -3.37 -8.34 13.04
C GLN A 275 -4.83 -8.58 13.40
N PRO A 276 -5.41 -7.82 14.35
CA PRO A 276 -6.84 -7.89 14.63
C PRO A 276 -7.69 -7.58 13.39
N ALA A 277 -8.82 -8.28 13.26
CA ALA A 277 -9.78 -7.98 12.20
C ALA A 277 -10.34 -6.55 12.35
N LEU A 278 -10.47 -5.85 11.23
CA LEU A 278 -11.10 -4.53 11.18
C LEU A 278 -12.63 -4.67 11.24
N GLN A 279 -13.25 -3.73 11.95
CA GLN A 279 -14.70 -3.62 11.97
C GLN A 279 -15.21 -2.80 10.78
N TRP A 280 -16.40 -3.15 10.32
CA TRP A 280 -17.07 -2.39 9.27
C TRP A 280 -17.55 -1.04 9.80
N ASP A 281 -17.23 0.02 9.09
CA ASP A 281 -17.75 1.36 9.33
C ASP A 281 -18.64 1.80 8.16
N ALA A 282 -19.90 2.07 8.44
CA ALA A 282 -20.91 2.37 7.41
C ALA A 282 -20.69 3.74 6.74
N GLN A 283 -20.18 4.72 7.48
CA GLN A 283 -19.92 6.06 6.97
C GLN A 283 -18.68 6.06 6.06
N LEU A 284 -17.61 5.37 6.47
CA LEU A 284 -16.45 5.16 5.59
C LEU A 284 -16.81 4.36 4.35
N ALA A 285 -17.69 3.35 4.47
CA ALA A 285 -18.13 2.57 3.33
C ALA A 285 -18.88 3.42 2.30
N GLU A 286 -19.67 4.38 2.75
CA GLU A 286 -20.36 5.32 1.85
C GLU A 286 -19.36 6.22 1.11
N ILE A 287 -18.37 6.76 1.78
CA ILE A 287 -17.29 7.55 1.17
C ILE A 287 -16.54 6.70 0.11
N ALA A 288 -16.21 5.46 0.47
CA ALA A 288 -15.51 4.53 -0.41
C ALA A 288 -16.34 4.13 -1.64
N ARG A 289 -17.67 3.93 -1.49
CA ARG A 289 -18.59 3.66 -2.61
C ARG A 289 -18.63 4.81 -3.60
N GLN A 290 -18.75 6.03 -3.09
CA GLN A 290 -18.78 7.23 -3.92
C GLN A 290 -17.49 7.34 -4.73
N HIS A 291 -16.32 7.09 -4.13
CA HIS A 291 -15.05 7.13 -4.86
C HIS A 291 -14.92 6.01 -5.89
N SER A 292 -15.32 4.77 -5.56
CA SER A 292 -15.31 3.66 -6.52
C SER A 292 -16.26 3.92 -7.70
N ALA A 293 -17.44 4.48 -7.46
CA ALA A 293 -18.38 4.90 -8.50
C ALA A 293 -17.80 6.04 -9.36
N ASP A 294 -17.16 7.00 -8.73
CA ASP A 294 -16.52 8.14 -9.39
C ASP A 294 -15.40 7.68 -10.36
N MET A 295 -14.51 6.78 -9.91
CA MET A 295 -13.49 6.17 -10.78
C MET A 295 -14.11 5.46 -11.99
N ARG A 296 -15.17 4.68 -11.79
CA ARG A 296 -15.88 3.97 -12.87
C ARG A 296 -16.55 4.92 -13.88
N ASP A 297 -17.24 5.94 -13.37
CA ASP A 297 -18.13 6.79 -14.16
C ASP A 297 -17.38 7.89 -14.91
N HIS A 298 -16.27 8.38 -14.35
CA HIS A 298 -15.42 9.41 -14.97
C HIS A 298 -14.17 8.85 -15.63
N GLY A 299 -13.95 7.52 -15.57
CA GLY A 299 -12.89 6.84 -16.33
C GLY A 299 -11.46 7.18 -15.86
N PHE A 300 -11.29 7.47 -14.58
CA PHE A 300 -9.96 7.61 -13.96
C PHE A 300 -9.70 6.46 -12.96
N PHE A 301 -8.45 6.32 -12.57
CA PHE A 301 -8.02 5.37 -11.52
C PHE A 301 -6.96 6.02 -10.66
N GLY A 302 -7.17 6.09 -9.35
CA GLY A 302 -6.23 6.65 -8.37
C GLY A 302 -6.91 7.31 -7.19
N HIS A 303 -6.10 7.81 -6.27
CA HIS A 303 -6.55 8.43 -5.01
C HIS A 303 -7.17 9.82 -5.19
N GLN A 304 -6.65 10.58 -6.16
CA GLN A 304 -7.14 11.92 -6.46
C GLN A 304 -8.29 11.86 -7.45
N SER A 305 -9.47 12.23 -7.00
CA SER A 305 -10.64 12.40 -7.84
C SER A 305 -10.65 13.78 -8.50
N PRO A 306 -11.02 13.89 -9.79
CA PRO A 306 -11.23 15.18 -10.43
C PRO A 306 -12.47 15.92 -9.90
N THR A 307 -13.38 15.23 -9.19
CA THR A 307 -14.65 15.78 -8.68
C THR A 307 -14.65 16.00 -7.18
N THR A 308 -13.98 15.13 -6.39
CA THR A 308 -14.05 15.12 -4.93
C THR A 308 -12.70 15.27 -4.22
N GLY A 309 -11.62 15.48 -4.97
CA GLY A 309 -10.29 15.74 -4.42
C GLY A 309 -9.59 14.49 -3.87
N LEU A 310 -8.74 14.70 -2.87
CA LEU A 310 -7.96 13.66 -2.19
C LEU A 310 -8.80 12.90 -1.15
N PRO A 311 -8.35 11.71 -0.67
CA PRO A 311 -9.06 10.96 0.37
C PRO A 311 -9.41 11.79 1.61
N GLY A 312 -8.48 12.64 2.09
CA GLY A 312 -8.72 13.54 3.21
C GLY A 312 -9.82 14.56 2.95
N ASP A 313 -9.96 15.06 1.72
CA ASP A 313 -11.03 15.99 1.35
C ASP A 313 -12.40 15.30 1.46
N ARG A 314 -12.49 14.05 1.00
CA ARG A 314 -13.72 13.24 1.09
C ARG A 314 -14.10 12.90 2.52
N VAL A 315 -13.12 12.49 3.35
CA VAL A 315 -13.32 12.20 4.78
C VAL A 315 -13.82 13.45 5.51
N LYS A 316 -13.19 14.61 5.26
CA LYS A 316 -13.57 15.90 5.83
C LYS A 316 -14.96 16.35 5.35
N ALA A 317 -15.26 16.24 4.07
CA ALA A 317 -16.58 16.60 3.52
C ALA A 317 -17.70 15.76 4.10
N ALA A 318 -17.43 14.51 4.46
CA ALA A 318 -18.36 13.62 5.16
C ALA A 318 -18.45 13.88 6.67
N HIS A 319 -17.70 14.84 7.21
CA HIS A 319 -17.61 15.13 8.64
C HIS A 319 -17.23 13.90 9.49
N TYR A 320 -16.41 13.00 8.94
CA TYR A 320 -15.92 11.84 9.67
C TYR A 320 -14.76 12.24 10.56
N LEU A 321 -14.91 12.01 11.87
CA LEU A 321 -13.89 12.36 12.86
C LEU A 321 -12.94 11.18 13.07
N GLU A 322 -11.68 11.35 12.70
CA GLU A 322 -10.67 10.31 12.77
C GLU A 322 -9.35 10.82 13.40
N ALA A 323 -8.62 9.91 14.04
CA ALA A 323 -7.27 10.12 14.55
C ALA A 323 -6.19 9.75 13.51
N GLY A 324 -6.59 9.11 12.43
CA GLY A 324 -5.77 8.74 11.29
C GLY A 324 -6.58 7.96 10.28
N TYR A 325 -6.22 8.09 9.01
CA TYR A 325 -6.86 7.36 7.91
C TYR A 325 -5.82 6.91 6.87
N ALA A 326 -6.20 5.91 6.08
CA ALA A 326 -5.45 5.46 4.91
C ALA A 326 -6.42 4.97 3.83
N GLU A 327 -6.00 5.01 2.57
CA GLU A 327 -6.81 4.53 1.46
C GLU A 327 -6.01 3.60 0.55
N ASN A 328 -6.66 2.53 0.11
CA ASN A 328 -6.22 1.70 -1.02
C ASN A 328 -7.27 1.72 -2.10
N VAL A 329 -6.85 1.70 -3.36
CA VAL A 329 -7.73 1.54 -4.53
C VAL A 329 -7.22 0.41 -5.41
N ALA A 330 -8.16 -0.37 -5.99
CA ALA A 330 -7.85 -1.44 -6.93
C ALA A 330 -8.89 -1.53 -8.05
N HIS A 331 -8.44 -1.98 -9.24
CA HIS A 331 -9.28 -2.19 -10.40
C HIS A 331 -8.92 -3.51 -11.07
N ASN A 332 -9.73 -4.54 -10.88
CA ASN A 332 -9.43 -5.91 -11.29
C ASN A 332 -10.65 -6.66 -11.84
N GLY A 333 -10.40 -7.84 -12.40
CA GLY A 333 -11.44 -8.78 -12.86
C GLY A 333 -12.19 -9.44 -11.69
N THR A 334 -11.54 -9.61 -10.55
CA THR A 334 -12.09 -10.18 -9.32
C THR A 334 -11.65 -9.38 -8.10
N LEU A 335 -12.41 -9.47 -7.02
CA LEU A 335 -12.02 -8.88 -5.72
C LEU A 335 -10.88 -9.65 -5.07
N PHE A 336 -10.79 -10.94 -5.35
CA PHE A 336 -9.66 -11.76 -4.92
C PHE A 336 -8.34 -11.24 -5.51
N GLU A 337 -8.28 -11.02 -6.84
CA GLU A 337 -7.11 -10.43 -7.49
C GLU A 337 -6.82 -9.00 -6.99
N ALA A 338 -7.87 -8.22 -6.71
CA ALA A 338 -7.73 -6.88 -6.15
C ALA A 338 -7.03 -6.94 -4.78
N GLN A 339 -7.49 -7.81 -3.89
CA GLN A 339 -6.92 -7.97 -2.55
C GLN A 339 -5.48 -8.51 -2.61
N GLU A 340 -5.22 -9.52 -3.45
CA GLU A 340 -3.85 -10.04 -3.64
C GLU A 340 -2.90 -8.95 -4.17
N GLY A 341 -3.33 -8.22 -5.20
CA GLY A 341 -2.53 -7.12 -5.76
C GLY A 341 -2.20 -6.05 -4.72
N LEU A 342 -3.15 -5.70 -3.85
CA LEU A 342 -2.93 -4.78 -2.74
C LEU A 342 -1.94 -5.36 -1.71
N MET A 343 -2.02 -6.64 -1.38
CA MET A 343 -1.08 -7.30 -0.48
C MET A 343 0.34 -7.45 -1.05
N HIS A 344 0.48 -7.57 -2.38
CA HIS A 344 1.78 -7.61 -3.05
C HIS A 344 2.40 -6.22 -3.26
N SER A 345 1.64 -5.16 -3.14
CA SER A 345 2.14 -3.79 -3.12
C SER A 345 2.45 -3.37 -1.69
N LEU A 346 3.72 -3.23 -1.32
CA LEU A 346 4.14 -3.00 0.07
C LEU A 346 3.53 -1.73 0.66
N GLY A 347 3.32 -0.68 -0.14
CA GLY A 347 2.62 0.54 0.31
C GLY A 347 1.16 0.27 0.71
N HIS A 348 0.41 -0.47 -0.13
CA HIS A 348 -0.97 -0.83 0.17
C HIS A 348 -1.06 -1.87 1.30
N ARG A 349 -0.12 -2.82 1.33
CA ARG A 349 0.00 -3.81 2.41
C ARG A 349 0.18 -3.14 3.77
N ARG A 350 1.01 -2.09 3.87
CA ARG A 350 1.16 -1.30 5.10
C ARG A 350 -0.18 -0.77 5.61
N ASN A 351 -1.04 -0.27 4.73
CA ASN A 351 -2.38 0.19 5.12
C ASN A 351 -3.25 -0.96 5.62
N ILE A 352 -3.25 -2.11 4.91
CA ILE A 352 -4.02 -3.30 5.29
C ILE A 352 -3.58 -3.84 6.65
N LEU A 353 -2.27 -3.90 6.91
CA LEU A 353 -1.69 -4.49 8.12
C LEU A 353 -1.43 -3.48 9.24
N ASN A 354 -1.79 -2.20 9.04
CA ASN A 354 -1.60 -1.18 10.06
C ASN A 354 -2.37 -1.54 11.35
N ALA A 355 -1.61 -1.69 12.44
CA ALA A 355 -2.17 -2.05 13.75
C ALA A 355 -3.00 -0.92 14.38
N ASP A 356 -2.77 0.33 13.96
CA ASP A 356 -3.48 1.50 14.50
C ASP A 356 -4.88 1.66 13.90
N MET A 357 -5.14 1.07 12.72
CA MET A 357 -6.46 1.09 12.11
C MET A 357 -7.37 0.07 12.78
N THR A 358 -8.57 0.49 13.14
CA THR A 358 -9.55 -0.35 13.86
C THR A 358 -10.83 -0.58 13.07
N VAL A 359 -11.11 0.30 12.12
CA VAL A 359 -12.29 0.21 11.25
C VAL A 359 -11.93 0.36 9.79
N VAL A 360 -12.81 -0.12 8.91
CA VAL A 360 -12.69 0.01 7.46
C VAL A 360 -14.06 0.19 6.81
N GLY A 361 -14.13 1.08 5.85
CA GLY A 361 -15.21 1.15 4.89
C GLY A 361 -14.74 0.63 3.52
N LEU A 362 -15.51 -0.29 2.94
CA LEU A 362 -15.23 -0.82 1.60
C LEU A 362 -16.31 -0.36 0.64
N GLY A 363 -15.90 0.19 -0.48
CA GLY A 363 -16.78 0.59 -1.55
C GLY A 363 -16.46 -0.17 -2.83
N VAL A 364 -17.47 -0.75 -3.46
CA VAL A 364 -17.34 -1.50 -4.71
C VAL A 364 -18.24 -0.90 -5.78
N ALA A 365 -17.66 -0.57 -6.94
CA ALA A 365 -18.40 -0.29 -8.17
C ALA A 365 -18.08 -1.35 -9.23
N THR A 366 -19.03 -1.65 -10.10
CA THR A 366 -18.86 -2.70 -11.12
C THR A 366 -19.29 -2.24 -12.51
N LYS A 367 -18.67 -2.78 -13.56
CA LYS A 367 -19.06 -2.60 -14.95
C LYS A 367 -18.88 -3.91 -15.72
N GLY A 368 -19.74 -4.20 -16.68
CA GLY A 368 -19.75 -5.45 -17.42
C GLY A 368 -20.44 -6.60 -16.67
N THR A 369 -20.47 -7.79 -17.27
CA THR A 369 -21.10 -9.01 -16.74
C THR A 369 -20.26 -10.23 -17.05
N GLY A 370 -20.44 -11.32 -16.28
CA GLY A 370 -19.71 -12.57 -16.47
C GLY A 370 -18.18 -12.34 -16.38
N LYS A 371 -17.44 -12.90 -17.34
CA LYS A 371 -15.97 -12.78 -17.41
C LYS A 371 -15.47 -11.37 -17.75
N ASP A 372 -16.32 -10.54 -18.34
CA ASP A 372 -15.97 -9.16 -18.71
C ASP A 372 -16.28 -8.17 -17.56
N ARG A 373 -16.78 -8.67 -16.43
CA ARG A 373 -17.03 -7.86 -15.24
C ARG A 373 -15.70 -7.31 -14.69
N ARG A 374 -15.76 -6.04 -14.29
CA ARG A 374 -14.64 -5.33 -13.64
C ARG A 374 -15.14 -4.73 -12.35
N PHE A 375 -14.27 -4.71 -11.36
CA PHE A 375 -14.51 -4.17 -10.04
C PHE A 375 -13.56 -3.00 -9.77
N TRP A 376 -14.12 -1.88 -9.36
CA TRP A 376 -13.39 -0.78 -8.70
C TRP A 376 -13.61 -0.94 -7.22
N LEU A 377 -12.53 -1.15 -6.48
CA LEU A 377 -12.54 -1.32 -5.04
C LEU A 377 -11.81 -0.15 -4.39
N THR A 378 -12.46 0.48 -3.41
CA THR A 378 -11.82 1.41 -2.48
C THR A 378 -11.88 0.82 -1.08
N GLN A 379 -10.74 0.74 -0.40
CA GLN A 379 -10.62 0.40 1.01
C GLN A 379 -10.23 1.68 1.76
N LEU A 380 -11.11 2.21 2.57
CA LEU A 380 -10.87 3.39 3.39
C LEU A 380 -10.76 2.99 4.85
N PHE A 381 -9.55 3.01 5.38
CA PHE A 381 -9.21 2.63 6.74
C PHE A 381 -9.28 3.85 7.64
N ALA A 382 -9.66 3.66 8.90
CA ALA A 382 -9.51 4.71 9.90
C ALA A 382 -9.26 4.16 11.31
N LYS A 383 -8.66 5.04 12.11
CA LYS A 383 -8.74 5.03 13.57
C LYS A 383 -9.75 6.12 13.94
N PRO A 384 -10.99 5.78 14.34
CA PRO A 384 -11.97 6.80 14.73
C PRO A 384 -11.43 7.67 15.87
N ALA A 385 -11.74 8.95 15.83
CA ALA A 385 -11.43 9.82 16.95
C ALA A 385 -12.20 9.36 18.19
N LEU A 386 -11.53 9.43 19.34
CA LEU A 386 -12.16 9.07 20.60
C LEU A 386 -13.22 10.12 20.97
N ASP A 387 -14.43 9.67 21.26
CA ASP A 387 -15.48 10.52 21.81
C ASP A 387 -15.25 10.70 23.33
N LEU A 388 -14.32 11.60 23.66
CA LEU A 388 -13.92 11.89 25.02
C LEU A 388 -14.21 13.36 25.36
N THR A 389 -14.61 13.60 26.61
CA THR A 389 -14.66 14.95 27.16
C THR A 389 -13.26 15.48 27.48
N PRO A 390 -13.00 16.80 27.45
CA PRO A 390 -11.72 17.37 27.84
C PRO A 390 -11.20 16.89 29.21
N ASP A 391 -12.06 16.76 30.21
CA ASP A 391 -11.68 16.28 31.56
C ASP A 391 -11.21 14.80 31.52
N ARG A 392 -11.83 13.97 30.68
CA ARG A 392 -11.39 12.57 30.50
C ARG A 392 -10.03 12.51 29.82
N VAL A 393 -9.81 13.36 28.84
CA VAL A 393 -8.51 13.47 28.15
C VAL A 393 -7.43 13.97 29.10
N GLU A 394 -7.71 14.99 29.94
CA GLU A 394 -6.78 15.47 30.95
C GLU A 394 -6.31 14.33 31.88
N THR A 395 -7.26 13.49 32.33
CA THR A 395 -6.94 12.31 33.15
C THR A 395 -6.07 11.30 32.42
N LEU A 396 -6.38 11.01 31.17
CA LEU A 396 -5.58 10.07 30.34
C LEU A 396 -4.17 10.58 30.12
N VAL A 397 -4.02 11.85 29.75
CA VAL A 397 -2.71 12.50 29.52
C VAL A 397 -1.87 12.53 30.81
N ALA A 398 -2.49 12.80 31.98
CA ALA A 398 -1.81 12.74 33.27
C ALA A 398 -1.28 11.31 33.56
N ASN A 399 -2.07 10.29 33.24
CA ASN A 399 -1.64 8.90 33.38
C ASN A 399 -0.49 8.55 32.44
N VAL A 400 -0.53 9.02 31.19
CA VAL A 400 0.58 8.85 30.22
C VAL A 400 1.85 9.51 30.74
N ALA A 401 1.77 10.75 31.20
CA ALA A 401 2.88 11.50 31.78
C ALA A 401 3.49 10.75 32.98
N ASN A 402 2.67 10.26 33.88
CA ASN A 402 3.13 9.58 35.08
C ASN A 402 3.71 8.19 34.81
N ARG A 403 3.14 7.43 33.84
CA ARG A 403 3.75 6.17 33.37
C ARG A 403 5.14 6.40 32.76
N ALA A 404 5.26 7.44 31.93
CA ALA A 404 6.55 7.80 31.34
C ALA A 404 7.58 8.20 32.41
N ARG A 405 7.19 8.99 33.42
CA ARG A 405 8.06 9.32 34.56
C ARG A 405 8.52 8.08 35.32
N GLN A 406 7.61 7.18 35.64
CA GLN A 406 7.94 5.91 36.32
C GLN A 406 8.92 5.06 35.50
N ALA A 407 8.74 4.98 34.19
CA ALA A 407 9.66 4.27 33.28
C ALA A 407 11.09 4.86 33.29
N HIS A 408 11.22 6.17 33.63
CA HIS A 408 12.51 6.87 33.81
C HIS A 408 12.98 6.90 35.26
N GLY A 409 12.36 6.13 36.18
CA GLY A 409 12.73 6.10 37.59
C GLY A 409 12.36 7.37 38.35
N LEU A 410 11.46 8.21 37.80
CA LEU A 410 11.03 9.47 38.42
C LEU A 410 9.71 9.28 39.19
N PRO A 411 9.49 10.02 40.29
CA PRO A 411 8.22 9.96 41.02
C PRO A 411 7.07 10.54 40.21
N ALA A 412 5.88 9.97 40.37
CA ALA A 412 4.66 10.52 39.77
C ALA A 412 4.39 11.95 40.31
N LEU A 413 3.80 12.79 39.48
CA LEU A 413 3.37 14.14 39.83
C LEU A 413 1.85 14.18 39.93
N ALA A 414 1.35 14.81 41.03
CA ALA A 414 -0.05 15.14 41.14
C ALA A 414 -0.39 16.34 40.26
N LEU A 415 -1.60 16.38 39.75
CA LEU A 415 -2.11 17.55 39.04
C LEU A 415 -2.35 18.69 40.01
N ASP A 416 -1.86 19.88 39.70
CA ASP A 416 -2.13 21.10 40.41
C ASP A 416 -3.38 21.79 39.87
N GLY A 417 -4.45 21.84 40.65
CA GLY A 417 -5.74 22.34 40.19
C GLY A 417 -5.72 23.79 39.70
N PRO A 418 -5.19 24.76 40.46
CA PRO A 418 -5.08 26.14 40.01
C PRO A 418 -4.25 26.30 38.72
N LEU A 419 -3.11 25.62 38.61
CA LEU A 419 -2.30 25.63 37.39
C LEU A 419 -3.02 24.93 36.24
N SER A 420 -3.78 23.84 36.46
CA SER A 420 -4.58 23.20 35.43
C SER A 420 -5.65 24.13 34.87
N GLN A 421 -6.23 25.00 35.72
CA GLN A 421 -7.16 25.99 35.21
C GLN A 421 -6.47 27.03 34.31
N ALA A 422 -5.27 27.49 34.65
CA ALA A 422 -4.48 28.33 33.77
C ALA A 422 -4.09 27.62 32.46
N ALA A 423 -3.75 26.33 32.52
CA ALA A 423 -3.48 25.53 31.33
C ALA A 423 -4.72 25.38 30.42
N ARG A 424 -5.93 25.26 31.00
CA ARG A 424 -7.19 25.22 30.21
C ARG A 424 -7.44 26.53 29.46
N VAL A 425 -7.13 27.70 30.06
CA VAL A 425 -7.21 28.98 29.33
C VAL A 425 -6.33 28.98 28.11
N GLY A 426 -5.11 28.40 28.19
CA GLY A 426 -4.24 28.23 27.04
C GLY A 426 -4.81 27.25 25.98
N ALA A 427 -5.42 26.15 26.45
CA ALA A 427 -6.05 25.19 25.54
C ALA A 427 -7.26 25.79 24.80
N ASP A 428 -8.10 26.58 25.53
CA ASP A 428 -9.21 27.30 24.91
C ASP A 428 -8.75 28.36 23.92
N GLN A 429 -7.64 29.05 24.18
CA GLN A 429 -6.99 29.98 23.23
C GLN A 429 -6.59 29.26 21.94
N ALA A 430 -6.02 28.04 22.04
CA ALA A 430 -5.63 27.25 20.88
C ALA A 430 -6.80 26.91 19.96
N VAL A 431 -7.97 26.68 20.56
CA VAL A 431 -9.20 26.29 19.86
C VAL A 431 -9.96 27.49 19.30
N GLN A 432 -10.01 28.60 20.06
CA GLN A 432 -10.87 29.74 19.73
C GLN A 432 -10.16 30.79 18.87
N VAL A 433 -8.84 30.91 18.98
CA VAL A 433 -8.05 31.96 18.31
C VAL A 433 -6.94 31.38 17.46
N ALA A 434 -5.89 30.85 18.07
CA ALA A 434 -4.74 30.26 17.37
C ALA A 434 -3.92 29.37 18.30
N PHE A 435 -3.46 28.24 17.77
CA PHE A 435 -2.65 27.26 18.50
C PHE A 435 -1.30 27.84 18.99
N GLU A 436 -0.65 28.67 18.18
CA GLU A 436 0.68 29.24 18.47
C GLU A 436 0.70 30.10 19.74
N GLY A 437 -0.42 30.62 20.16
CA GLY A 437 -0.57 31.44 21.37
C GLY A 437 -0.86 30.65 22.67
N ALA A 438 -1.18 29.36 22.57
CA ALA A 438 -1.73 28.56 23.65
C ALA A 438 -0.83 28.52 24.91
N ALA A 439 0.45 28.14 24.73
CA ALA A 439 1.40 28.04 25.85
C ALA A 439 1.63 29.39 26.51
N ARG A 440 1.68 30.47 25.74
CA ARG A 440 1.84 31.84 26.27
C ARG A 440 0.60 32.28 27.07
N ALA A 441 -0.61 32.04 26.54
CA ALA A 441 -1.84 32.37 27.22
C ALA A 441 -1.96 31.66 28.58
N ALA A 442 -1.53 30.40 28.66
CA ALA A 442 -1.49 29.65 29.91
C ALA A 442 -0.51 30.29 30.94
N LEU A 443 0.69 30.70 30.48
CA LEU A 443 1.66 31.38 31.34
C LEU A 443 1.16 32.76 31.84
N ASP A 444 0.56 33.55 30.96
CA ASP A 444 0.02 34.87 31.29
C ASP A 444 -1.12 34.72 32.28
N GLU A 445 -1.94 33.68 32.14
CA GLU A 445 -2.99 33.36 33.10
C GLU A 445 -2.43 32.95 34.47
N ALA A 446 -1.44 32.04 34.49
CA ALA A 446 -0.76 31.61 35.69
C ALA A 446 -0.11 32.81 36.42
N LYS A 447 0.45 33.78 35.69
CA LYS A 447 1.00 35.01 36.19
C LYS A 447 -0.08 35.91 36.79
N ARG A 448 -1.21 36.07 36.11
CA ARG A 448 -2.34 36.89 36.55
C ARG A 448 -2.94 36.39 37.87
N GLN A 449 -2.94 35.06 38.07
CA GLN A 449 -3.42 34.41 39.28
C GLN A 449 -2.35 34.28 40.40
N ASP A 450 -1.17 34.88 40.25
CA ASP A 450 -0.03 34.80 41.19
C ASP A 450 0.41 33.36 41.50
N LEU A 451 0.37 32.46 40.50
CA LEU A 451 0.73 31.06 40.65
C LEU A 451 2.21 30.77 40.37
N LEU A 452 3.00 31.78 39.98
CA LEU A 452 4.41 31.66 39.61
C LEU A 452 5.30 31.56 40.85
N ARG A 453 5.46 30.37 41.42
CA ARG A 453 6.37 30.11 42.54
C ARG A 453 7.48 29.16 42.12
N GLY A 454 8.49 29.67 41.38
CA GLY A 454 9.57 28.90 40.82
C GLY A 454 9.67 29.05 39.32
N SER A 455 10.38 28.13 38.64
CA SER A 455 10.49 28.10 37.19
C SER A 455 9.28 27.34 36.62
N LEU A 456 8.44 28.03 35.85
CA LEU A 456 7.26 27.45 35.20
C LEU A 456 7.53 27.36 33.68
N SER A 457 7.44 26.15 33.14
CA SER A 457 7.47 25.91 31.67
C SER A 457 6.08 25.59 31.13
N ALA A 458 5.77 26.06 29.92
CA ALA A 458 4.52 25.80 29.21
C ALA A 458 4.77 25.22 27.84
N HIS A 459 4.01 24.21 27.47
CA HIS A 459 4.04 23.57 26.15
C HIS A 459 2.63 23.27 25.69
N ALA A 460 2.37 23.42 24.39
CA ALA A 460 1.09 23.08 23.78
C ALA A 460 1.31 22.00 22.70
N VAL A 461 0.40 21.03 22.64
CA VAL A 461 0.43 19.92 21.70
C VAL A 461 -0.98 19.71 21.14
N LEU A 462 -1.10 19.38 19.84
CA LEU A 462 -2.34 18.86 19.25
C LEU A 462 -2.28 17.34 19.17
N THR A 463 -3.28 16.65 19.71
CA THR A 463 -3.36 15.19 19.63
C THR A 463 -4.78 14.74 19.32
N ALA A 464 -4.91 13.77 18.42
CA ALA A 464 -6.14 13.01 18.22
C ALA A 464 -6.15 11.70 19.05
N ASP A 465 -5.00 11.30 19.61
CA ASP A 465 -4.81 10.13 20.45
C ASP A 465 -4.16 10.52 21.78
N PRO A 466 -4.97 10.77 22.82
CA PRO A 466 -4.45 11.17 24.13
C PRO A 466 -3.56 10.13 24.81
N GLU A 467 -3.67 8.85 24.43
CA GLU A 467 -2.82 7.79 25.00
C GLU A 467 -1.40 7.76 24.39
N ARG A 468 -1.23 8.43 23.24
CA ARG A 468 0.06 8.57 22.52
C ARG A 468 0.47 10.04 22.39
N VAL A 469 0.01 10.90 23.30
CA VAL A 469 0.37 12.31 23.28
C VAL A 469 1.89 12.48 23.42
N GLU A 470 2.47 13.36 22.62
CA GLU A 470 3.88 13.74 22.74
C GLU A 470 4.09 14.51 24.02
N LEU A 471 4.95 14.00 24.90
CA LEU A 471 5.25 14.62 26.18
C LEU A 471 6.42 15.60 26.04
N PRO A 472 6.28 16.84 26.51
CA PRO A 472 7.39 17.77 26.55
C PRO A 472 8.49 17.30 27.51
N GLY A 473 9.75 17.55 27.19
CA GLY A 473 10.89 17.14 28.01
C GLY A 473 10.83 17.67 29.45
N SER A 474 10.16 18.79 29.70
CA SER A 474 9.95 19.32 31.06
C SER A 474 9.14 18.39 31.96
N VAL A 475 8.25 17.55 31.39
CA VAL A 475 7.50 16.52 32.12
C VAL A 475 8.41 15.42 32.66
N LEU A 476 9.48 15.11 31.96
CA LEU A 476 10.48 14.09 32.34
C LEU A 476 11.67 14.65 33.12
N ASP A 477 11.62 15.93 33.51
CA ASP A 477 12.67 16.54 34.30
C ASP A 477 12.58 16.07 35.75
N ALA A 478 13.73 15.70 36.36
CA ALA A 478 13.82 15.28 37.73
C ALA A 478 13.51 16.43 38.75
N ALA A 479 13.72 17.68 38.31
CA ALA A 479 13.39 18.87 39.12
C ALA A 479 11.90 19.23 39.09
N ALA A 480 11.08 18.60 38.26
CA ALA A 480 9.67 18.84 38.20
C ALA A 480 8.96 18.48 39.54
N ARG A 481 8.23 19.41 40.09
CA ARG A 481 7.51 19.26 41.36
C ARG A 481 6.01 19.18 41.21
N LYS A 482 5.45 19.88 40.20
CA LYS A 482 4.02 19.91 39.91
C LYS A 482 3.79 19.83 38.41
N LEU A 483 2.71 19.16 38.05
CA LEU A 483 2.22 19.05 36.68
C LEU A 483 0.83 19.67 36.61
N ALA A 484 0.55 20.40 35.56
CA ALA A 484 -0.81 20.84 35.25
C ALA A 484 -1.08 20.59 33.77
N ILE A 485 -2.28 20.20 33.46
CA ILE A 485 -2.74 19.87 32.11
C ILE A 485 -4.06 20.59 31.89
N GLY A 486 -4.16 21.31 30.77
CA GLY A 486 -5.40 21.88 30.29
C GLY A 486 -5.73 21.29 28.92
N VAL A 487 -7.00 20.98 28.69
CA VAL A 487 -7.47 20.35 27.46
C VAL A 487 -8.68 21.09 26.92
N ALA A 488 -8.68 21.35 25.62
CA ALA A 488 -9.83 21.85 24.87
C ALA A 488 -9.97 21.15 23.52
N ARG A 489 -11.18 21.10 22.97
CA ARG A 489 -11.46 20.58 21.64
C ARG A 489 -12.52 21.45 20.95
N ALA A 490 -12.26 21.87 19.71
CA ALA A 490 -13.27 22.56 18.92
C ALA A 490 -14.40 21.59 18.51
N PRO A 491 -15.65 22.06 18.45
CA PRO A 491 -16.75 21.26 17.95
C PRO A 491 -16.45 20.76 16.52
N GLY A 492 -16.64 19.47 16.27
CA GLY A 492 -16.39 18.86 14.97
C GLY A 492 -14.93 18.57 14.65
N GLU A 493 -14.00 18.80 15.55
CA GLU A 493 -12.57 18.47 15.38
C GLU A 493 -12.22 17.16 16.08
N ALA A 494 -11.34 16.37 15.44
CA ALA A 494 -10.82 15.11 16.00
C ALA A 494 -9.75 15.36 17.07
N ARG A 495 -9.01 16.48 16.97
CA ARG A 495 -7.85 16.76 17.81
C ARG A 495 -8.22 17.57 19.05
N PHE A 496 -7.53 17.25 20.12
CA PHE A 496 -7.53 18.02 21.36
C PHE A 496 -6.30 18.92 21.40
N ALA A 497 -6.49 20.16 21.81
CA ALA A 497 -5.40 21.02 22.23
C ALA A 497 -5.08 20.67 23.69
N VAL A 498 -3.85 20.25 23.96
CA VAL A 498 -3.34 19.90 25.29
C VAL A 498 -2.24 20.87 25.65
N VAL A 499 -2.39 21.55 26.78
CA VAL A 499 -1.38 22.46 27.32
C VAL A 499 -0.84 21.88 28.62
N PHE A 500 0.48 21.75 28.68
CA PHE A 500 1.22 21.34 29.86
C PHE A 500 1.82 22.57 30.56
N LEU A 501 1.63 22.69 31.84
CA LEU A 501 2.42 23.57 32.73
C LEU A 501 3.20 22.69 33.70
N VAL A 502 4.51 22.90 33.77
CA VAL A 502 5.40 22.14 34.66
C VAL A 502 6.17 23.11 35.53
N LEU A 503 5.97 23.01 36.84
CA LEU A 503 6.65 23.81 37.87
C LEU A 503 7.85 23.00 38.38
N LYS A 504 9.02 23.68 38.40
CA LYS A 504 10.27 23.18 38.96
C LYS A 504 10.60 23.84 40.30
#